data_60b57292448c04eeaf4ee97e4db43a25
#
_entry.id   60b57292448c04eeaf4ee97e4db43a25
#
_cell.length_a   1.000
_cell.length_b   1.000
_cell.length_c   1.000
_cell.angle_alpha   90.00
_cell.angle_beta   90.00
_cell.angle_gamma   90.00
#
_symmetry.space_group_name_H-M   'P 1'
#
loop_
_entity.id
_entity.type
_entity.pdbx_description
1 polymer ?
#
loop_
_entity_poly.entity_id
_entity_poly.type
_entity_poly.pdbx_seq_one_letter_code
_entity_poly.pdbx_strand_id
1 'polypeptide(L)'
;MTSDDLADIVCTSRTTVLADIARLREALKPLGVRIEGRSNQGFSLAAEELDLRLAELTLYPAELVDEYPIDDDIVAVVSRITGQAHLSRPSRHYVRRWLTVLLDRTLTGHPLDAMSEEYQRLRNTPAHRIASKLLTEAEDLVSTTFPIEEELFLAMSVAGMRTPDSAQGRQLFPADEEVPGLVDAIFERIAEIMQIHLDADELADEFAHHLTFMLNRIRFRVTIDEESVRSIRYQYPVAHRMAEISRDVIEERTGMRISDSETGLLTGYHQVFLDSHRACPYLRLAIVTATGRVSAHLMRIQLDKVLPHGTKYLMLTGDEADESTLARTDLVVATPDVDITTLAVGDVPVIQLGQVFDPAELISRMSRLNLRGHVDLQLTGANSSLLMSMLSPDRFMAMPAGTDYWSATEALVAYLIDQGLVDESFLATLRARENEATMLLDGLVGFPHATIPGAERIVLAMATIPRRPEQPGARVVFLMGVPDKADYDDTILVTVYDEIIRLTNDPDLLNRLSQLTSYEDVFWLMASRPCNPVCPEER
;
A
#
# COMPACT_ATOMS: atom_id res chain seq x y z
N MET A 1 44.67 3.62 10.39
CA MET A 1 45.08 4.47 9.26
C MET A 1 44.97 5.93 9.66
N THR A 2 45.89 6.78 9.26
CA THR A 2 45.81 8.23 9.53
C THR A 2 44.90 8.93 8.50
N SER A 3 44.53 10.18 8.78
CA SER A 3 43.77 10.99 7.81
C SER A 3 44.55 11.27 6.53
N ASP A 4 45.87 11.26 6.59
CA ASP A 4 46.72 11.48 5.44
C ASP A 4 46.79 10.20 4.58
N ASP A 5 46.95 9.03 5.19
CA ASP A 5 46.91 7.73 4.51
C ASP A 5 45.56 7.55 3.75
N LEU A 6 44.47 7.90 4.42
CA LEU A 6 43.13 7.83 3.79
C LEU A 6 42.98 8.83 2.63
N ALA A 7 43.49 10.05 2.79
CA ALA A 7 43.46 11.08 1.74
C ALA A 7 44.22 10.63 0.49
N ASP A 8 45.36 9.97 0.68
CA ASP A 8 46.17 9.42 -0.41
C ASP A 8 45.45 8.27 -1.12
N ILE A 9 44.79 7.33 -0.37
CA ILE A 9 44.07 6.19 -0.96
C ILE A 9 42.88 6.65 -1.79
N VAL A 10 42.07 7.61 -1.28
CA VAL A 10 40.87 8.07 -1.99
C VAL A 10 41.14 9.29 -2.88
N CYS A 11 42.39 9.65 -3.10
CA CYS A 11 42.84 10.75 -3.95
C CYS A 11 42.14 12.09 -3.67
N THR A 12 41.99 12.45 -2.37
CA THR A 12 41.30 13.68 -1.95
C THR A 12 42.05 14.46 -0.87
N SER A 13 41.51 15.59 -0.40
CA SER A 13 42.13 16.36 0.66
C SER A 13 41.85 15.77 2.05
N ARG A 14 42.81 15.98 2.99
CA ARG A 14 42.61 15.62 4.41
C ARG A 14 41.32 16.22 5.00
N THR A 15 40.97 17.45 4.62
CA THR A 15 39.78 18.14 5.10
C THR A 15 38.51 17.42 4.63
N THR A 16 38.49 16.96 3.39
CA THR A 16 37.39 16.18 2.80
C THR A 16 37.25 14.84 3.56
N VAL A 17 38.38 14.12 3.77
CA VAL A 17 38.38 12.87 4.53
C VAL A 17 37.79 13.04 5.93
N LEU A 18 38.15 14.10 6.65
CA LEU A 18 37.61 14.35 7.98
C LEU A 18 36.10 14.63 7.97
N ALA A 19 35.61 15.33 6.94
CA ALA A 19 34.17 15.54 6.74
C ALA A 19 33.45 14.23 6.41
N ASP A 20 34.04 13.38 5.56
CA ASP A 20 33.48 12.08 5.20
C ASP A 20 33.48 11.10 6.38
N ILE A 21 34.53 11.09 7.23
CA ILE A 21 34.54 10.32 8.49
C ILE A 21 33.43 10.77 9.41
N ALA A 22 33.11 12.08 9.48
CA ALA A 22 32.00 12.55 10.30
C ALA A 22 30.65 12.03 9.78
N ARG A 23 30.44 12.01 8.46
CA ARG A 23 29.23 11.42 7.85
C ARG A 23 29.16 9.90 8.06
N LEU A 24 30.28 9.20 7.87
CA LEU A 24 30.37 7.77 8.09
C LEU A 24 30.07 7.39 9.54
N ARG A 25 30.49 8.18 10.53
CA ARG A 25 30.15 7.96 11.95
C ARG A 25 28.64 7.94 12.18
N GLU A 26 27.91 8.88 11.57
CA GLU A 26 26.46 8.92 11.69
C GLU A 26 25.79 7.73 10.96
N ALA A 27 26.28 7.36 9.78
CA ALA A 27 25.75 6.23 9.01
C ALA A 27 26.02 4.87 9.66
N LEU A 28 27.19 4.70 10.32
CA LEU A 28 27.60 3.46 10.95
C LEU A 28 27.00 3.25 12.34
N LYS A 29 26.64 4.33 13.03
CA LYS A 29 26.10 4.29 14.40
C LYS A 29 24.87 3.38 14.56
N PRO A 30 23.85 3.43 13.67
CA PRO A 30 22.70 2.50 13.74
C PRO A 30 23.09 1.03 13.52
N LEU A 31 24.22 0.78 12.87
CA LEU A 31 24.73 -0.56 12.57
C LEU A 31 25.62 -1.13 13.69
N GLY A 32 25.79 -0.39 14.79
CA GLY A 32 26.64 -0.84 15.91
C GLY A 32 28.14 -0.60 15.71
N VAL A 33 28.54 0.00 14.58
CA VAL A 33 29.94 0.23 14.23
C VAL A 33 30.37 1.65 14.61
N ARG A 34 31.52 1.78 15.29
CA ARG A 34 32.09 3.07 15.71
C ARG A 34 33.44 3.31 15.07
N ILE A 35 33.67 4.53 14.60
CA ILE A 35 35.00 4.98 14.16
C ILE A 35 35.69 5.67 15.32
N GLU A 36 36.74 5.05 15.87
CA GLU A 36 37.57 5.60 16.93
C GLU A 36 38.77 6.30 16.30
N GLY A 37 39.04 7.53 16.75
CA GLY A 37 40.26 8.26 16.39
C GLY A 37 41.20 8.34 17.58
N ARG A 38 42.44 7.88 17.43
CA ARG A 38 43.47 7.99 18.47
C ARG A 38 44.61 8.89 18.00
N SER A 39 45.03 9.80 18.90
CA SER A 39 46.15 10.69 18.57
C SER A 39 47.40 9.85 18.23
N ASN A 40 48.03 10.18 17.10
CA ASN A 40 49.21 9.49 16.55
C ASN A 40 49.02 8.02 16.10
N GLN A 41 47.80 7.48 16.17
CA GLN A 41 47.50 6.11 15.70
C GLN A 41 46.50 6.11 14.52
N GLY A 42 45.81 7.23 14.29
CA GLY A 42 44.81 7.36 13.21
C GLY A 42 43.43 6.84 13.61
N PHE A 43 42.70 6.35 12.63
CA PHE A 43 41.33 5.84 12.76
C PHE A 43 41.31 4.32 12.74
N SER A 44 40.42 3.74 13.56
CA SER A 44 40.11 2.30 13.60
C SER A 44 38.61 2.11 13.73
N LEU A 45 38.10 0.97 13.26
CA LEU A 45 36.74 0.54 13.53
C LEU A 45 36.69 -0.22 14.84
N ALA A 46 35.65 0.04 15.63
CA ALA A 46 35.35 -0.66 16.88
C ALA A 46 33.92 -1.17 16.82
N ALA A 47 33.77 -2.48 16.69
CA ALA A 47 32.49 -3.17 16.62
C ALA A 47 32.69 -4.65 16.91
N GLU A 48 31.60 -5.37 17.19
CA GLU A 48 31.57 -6.82 17.14
C GLU A 48 31.63 -7.30 15.68
N GLU A 49 32.17 -8.50 15.45
CA GLU A 49 32.35 -9.02 14.09
C GLU A 49 31.02 -9.13 13.32
N LEU A 50 29.95 -9.53 13.99
CA LEU A 50 28.62 -9.58 13.39
C LEU A 50 28.17 -8.20 12.88
N ASP A 51 28.38 -7.14 13.69
CA ASP A 51 28.02 -5.77 13.31
C ASP A 51 28.82 -5.27 12.10
N LEU A 52 30.11 -5.63 12.01
CA LEU A 52 30.94 -5.31 10.87
C LEU A 52 30.41 -5.98 9.60
N ARG A 53 30.09 -7.27 9.64
CA ARG A 53 29.57 -8.01 8.50
C ARG A 53 28.20 -7.48 8.03
N LEU A 54 27.30 -7.15 8.98
CA LEU A 54 26.00 -6.55 8.66
C LEU A 54 26.15 -5.15 8.05
N ALA A 55 27.11 -4.35 8.56
CA ALA A 55 27.42 -3.05 7.98
C ALA A 55 27.97 -3.19 6.55
N GLU A 56 28.82 -4.17 6.31
CA GLU A 56 29.38 -4.49 5.01
C GLU A 56 28.28 -4.88 4.00
N LEU A 57 27.38 -5.77 4.41
CA LEU A 57 26.22 -6.19 3.62
C LEU A 57 25.24 -5.05 3.31
N THR A 58 25.14 -4.07 4.21
CA THR A 58 24.23 -2.93 4.07
C THR A 58 24.81 -1.80 3.23
N LEU A 59 26.10 -1.51 3.38
CA LEU A 59 26.74 -0.32 2.82
C LEU A 59 27.46 -0.57 1.50
N TYR A 60 27.91 -1.80 1.25
CA TYR A 60 28.60 -2.10 0.00
C TYR A 60 27.58 -2.29 -1.13
N PRO A 61 27.81 -1.65 -2.28
CA PRO A 61 27.05 -1.91 -3.49
C PRO A 61 27.07 -3.40 -3.86
N ALA A 62 25.96 -3.92 -4.36
CA ALA A 62 25.86 -5.32 -4.76
C ALA A 62 26.94 -5.71 -5.78
N GLU A 63 27.29 -4.78 -6.67
CA GLU A 63 28.30 -4.94 -7.70
C GLU A 63 29.69 -5.26 -7.15
N LEU A 64 30.10 -4.68 -6.02
CA LEU A 64 31.40 -4.97 -5.42
C LEU A 64 31.49 -6.41 -4.89
N VAL A 65 30.36 -6.93 -4.38
CA VAL A 65 30.30 -8.33 -3.92
C VAL A 65 30.24 -9.29 -5.11
N ASP A 66 29.60 -8.88 -6.21
CA ASP A 66 29.53 -9.67 -7.45
C ASP A 66 30.87 -9.79 -8.15
N GLU A 67 31.73 -8.79 -8.04
CA GLU A 67 33.08 -8.77 -8.59
C GLU A 67 34.10 -9.46 -7.69
N TYR A 68 33.74 -9.83 -6.45
CA TYR A 68 34.62 -10.57 -5.55
C TYR A 68 34.92 -11.95 -6.14
N PRO A 69 36.19 -12.36 -6.25
CA PRO A 69 36.57 -13.61 -6.90
C PRO A 69 36.26 -14.81 -6.00
N ILE A 70 35.02 -15.28 -6.03
CA ILE A 70 34.66 -16.57 -5.45
C ILE A 70 34.93 -17.65 -6.50
N ASP A 71 35.46 -18.79 -6.01
CA ASP A 71 35.69 -19.97 -6.84
C ASP A 71 34.38 -20.41 -7.53
N ASP A 72 34.47 -20.72 -8.82
CA ASP A 72 33.34 -21.18 -9.62
C ASP A 72 32.67 -22.43 -9.06
N ASP A 73 33.42 -23.31 -8.39
CA ASP A 73 32.90 -24.52 -7.73
C ASP A 73 32.00 -24.14 -6.55
N ILE A 74 32.34 -23.11 -5.77
CA ILE A 74 31.49 -22.59 -4.69
C ILE A 74 30.20 -21.99 -5.28
N VAL A 75 30.29 -21.23 -6.36
CA VAL A 75 29.11 -20.69 -7.06
C VAL A 75 28.19 -21.80 -7.56
N ALA A 76 28.77 -22.90 -8.07
CA ALA A 76 28.00 -24.07 -8.48
C ALA A 76 27.28 -24.75 -7.31
N VAL A 77 27.95 -24.90 -6.17
CA VAL A 77 27.38 -25.46 -4.92
C VAL A 77 26.19 -24.60 -4.46
N VAL A 78 26.36 -23.27 -4.37
CA VAL A 78 25.27 -22.33 -4.01
C VAL A 78 24.09 -22.49 -4.96
N SER A 79 24.33 -22.46 -6.27
CA SER A 79 23.27 -22.55 -7.29
C SER A 79 22.49 -23.85 -7.18
N ARG A 80 23.17 -24.98 -6.93
CA ARG A 80 22.56 -26.31 -6.81
C ARG A 80 21.72 -26.43 -5.52
N ILE A 81 22.28 -26.09 -4.37
CA ILE A 81 21.59 -26.25 -3.08
C ILE A 81 20.41 -25.30 -2.95
N THR A 82 20.59 -24.04 -3.31
CA THR A 82 19.51 -23.05 -3.28
C THR A 82 18.43 -23.35 -4.34
N GLY A 83 18.84 -23.97 -5.47
CA GLY A 83 17.90 -24.48 -6.47
C GLY A 83 17.04 -25.64 -5.96
N GLN A 84 17.64 -26.58 -5.23
CA GLN A 84 16.91 -27.67 -4.56
C GLN A 84 15.94 -27.18 -3.48
N ALA A 85 16.26 -26.05 -2.85
CA ALA A 85 15.41 -25.38 -1.89
C ALA A 85 14.37 -24.44 -2.53
N HIS A 86 14.21 -24.45 -3.84
CA HIS A 86 13.26 -23.65 -4.61
C HIS A 86 13.36 -22.13 -4.34
N LEU A 87 14.56 -21.64 -4.01
CA LEU A 87 14.78 -20.20 -3.83
C LEU A 87 14.72 -19.46 -5.16
N SER A 88 14.11 -18.28 -5.18
CA SER A 88 14.06 -17.41 -6.35
C SER A 88 15.47 -16.91 -6.75
N ARG A 89 15.63 -16.45 -7.99
CA ARG A 89 16.93 -15.93 -8.45
C ARG A 89 17.47 -14.79 -7.58
N PRO A 90 16.66 -13.78 -7.18
CA PRO A 90 17.12 -12.74 -6.25
C PRO A 90 17.56 -13.32 -4.89
N SER A 91 16.80 -14.27 -4.33
CA SER A 91 17.14 -14.90 -3.04
C SER A 91 18.45 -15.68 -3.11
N ARG A 92 18.73 -16.39 -4.23
CA ARG A 92 20.01 -17.10 -4.45
C ARG A 92 21.19 -16.14 -4.50
N HIS A 93 21.01 -15.01 -5.21
CA HIS A 93 22.01 -13.97 -5.28
C HIS A 93 22.27 -13.36 -3.90
N TYR A 94 21.22 -13.14 -3.13
CA TYR A 94 21.30 -12.64 -1.76
C TYR A 94 22.08 -13.60 -0.84
N VAL A 95 21.77 -14.90 -0.85
CA VAL A 95 22.51 -15.93 -0.08
C VAL A 95 23.99 -15.99 -0.51
N ARG A 96 24.27 -15.91 -1.82
CA ARG A 96 25.65 -15.85 -2.33
C ARG A 96 26.41 -14.66 -1.75
N ARG A 97 25.80 -13.49 -1.70
CA ARG A 97 26.40 -12.28 -1.15
C ARG A 97 26.81 -12.46 0.32
N TRP A 98 25.92 -13.06 1.12
CA TRP A 98 26.22 -13.36 2.52
C TRP A 98 27.36 -14.40 2.67
N LEU A 99 27.36 -15.40 1.83
CA LEU A 99 28.45 -16.39 1.81
C LEU A 99 29.79 -15.74 1.42
N THR A 100 29.79 -14.79 0.48
CA THR A 100 31.00 -14.05 0.10
C THR A 100 31.62 -13.34 1.32
N VAL A 101 30.81 -12.57 2.04
CA VAL A 101 31.26 -11.84 3.24
C VAL A 101 31.74 -12.82 4.32
N LEU A 102 31.00 -13.94 4.52
CA LEU A 102 31.40 -14.98 5.46
C LEU A 102 32.77 -15.54 5.12
N LEU A 103 32.98 -15.94 3.87
CA LEU A 103 34.26 -16.54 3.43
C LEU A 103 35.41 -15.54 3.56
N ASP A 104 35.23 -14.30 3.09
CA ASP A 104 36.26 -13.26 3.21
C ASP A 104 36.69 -13.06 4.65
N ARG A 105 35.72 -12.86 5.53
CA ARG A 105 36.00 -12.59 6.94
C ARG A 105 36.63 -13.76 7.69
N THR A 106 36.09 -14.96 7.50
CA THR A 106 36.58 -16.16 8.19
C THR A 106 37.97 -16.57 7.71
N LEU A 107 38.20 -16.54 6.38
CA LEU A 107 39.50 -16.93 5.81
C LEU A 107 40.61 -15.89 6.11
N THR A 108 40.23 -14.64 6.36
CA THR A 108 41.17 -13.61 6.81
C THR A 108 41.39 -13.59 8.33
N GLY A 109 40.85 -14.57 9.05
CA GLY A 109 41.10 -14.76 10.49
C GLY A 109 40.16 -13.98 11.42
N HIS A 110 38.98 -13.63 10.96
CA HIS A 110 37.94 -12.93 11.72
C HIS A 110 36.64 -13.78 11.78
N PRO A 111 36.69 -14.98 12.41
CA PRO A 111 35.48 -15.79 12.61
C PRO A 111 34.56 -15.10 13.61
N LEU A 112 33.25 -15.46 13.53
CA LEU A 112 32.26 -14.95 14.48
C LEU A 112 32.47 -15.50 15.89
N ASP A 113 32.29 -14.66 16.88
CA ASP A 113 32.16 -15.03 18.28
C ASP A 113 30.79 -15.67 18.57
N ALA A 114 30.60 -16.17 19.80
CA ALA A 114 29.34 -16.76 20.23
C ALA A 114 28.15 -15.80 20.03
N MET A 115 27.14 -16.24 19.28
CA MET A 115 25.94 -15.47 19.01
C MET A 115 24.94 -15.55 20.17
N SER A 116 24.16 -14.47 20.38
CA SER A 116 23.14 -14.40 21.43
C SER A 116 22.03 -15.46 21.25
N GLU A 117 21.23 -15.68 22.30
CA GLU A 117 20.13 -16.65 22.30
C GLU A 117 19.10 -16.37 21.19
N GLU A 118 18.94 -15.13 20.79
CA GLU A 118 18.02 -14.73 19.73
C GLU A 118 18.40 -15.38 18.40
N TYR A 119 19.68 -15.38 18.03
CA TYR A 119 20.16 -16.04 16.80
C TYR A 119 20.18 -17.57 16.93
N GLN A 120 20.32 -18.11 18.14
CA GLN A 120 20.25 -19.55 18.38
C GLN A 120 18.87 -20.15 18.03
N ARG A 121 17.81 -19.32 17.96
CA ARG A 121 16.47 -19.75 17.49
C ARG A 121 16.47 -20.25 16.04
N LEU A 122 17.46 -19.87 15.24
CA LEU A 122 17.62 -20.38 13.88
C LEU A 122 18.00 -21.86 13.83
N ARG A 123 18.54 -22.43 14.92
CA ARG A 123 18.95 -23.86 14.95
C ARG A 123 17.77 -24.76 14.60
N ASN A 124 18.07 -25.77 13.80
CA ASN A 124 17.10 -26.78 13.34
C ASN A 124 15.97 -26.25 12.44
N THR A 125 15.96 -24.97 12.08
CA THR A 125 15.02 -24.42 11.11
C THR A 125 15.37 -24.87 9.69
N PRO A 126 14.46 -24.76 8.73
CA PRO A 126 14.77 -25.00 7.31
C PRO A 126 15.91 -24.10 6.80
N ALA A 127 15.96 -22.85 7.23
CA ALA A 127 17.04 -21.91 6.89
C ALA A 127 18.40 -22.41 7.36
N HIS A 128 18.50 -22.88 8.60
CA HIS A 128 19.72 -23.43 9.15
C HIS A 128 20.16 -24.71 8.41
N ARG A 129 19.23 -25.63 8.09
CA ARG A 129 19.58 -26.84 7.32
C ARG A 129 20.16 -26.52 5.95
N ILE A 130 19.67 -25.47 5.27
CA ILE A 130 20.22 -25.01 3.99
C ILE A 130 21.61 -24.42 4.18
N ALA A 131 21.79 -23.56 5.17
CA ALA A 131 23.07 -22.93 5.49
C ALA A 131 24.14 -23.97 5.86
N SER A 132 23.82 -24.90 6.76
CA SER A 132 24.72 -25.98 7.18
C SER A 132 25.15 -26.84 5.98
N LYS A 133 24.21 -27.23 5.11
CA LYS A 133 24.53 -27.99 3.90
C LYS A 133 25.45 -27.19 2.95
N LEU A 134 25.21 -25.89 2.77
CA LEU A 134 26.07 -25.02 1.97
C LEU A 134 27.49 -24.96 2.51
N LEU A 135 27.64 -24.74 3.82
CA LEU A 135 28.95 -24.63 4.46
C LEU A 135 29.68 -25.95 4.49
N THR A 136 29.01 -27.08 4.78
CA THR A 136 29.65 -28.40 4.75
C THR A 136 30.27 -28.71 3.37
N GLU A 137 29.59 -28.34 2.27
CA GLU A 137 30.15 -28.55 0.93
C GLU A 137 31.24 -27.49 0.60
N ALA A 138 31.14 -26.29 1.15
CA ALA A 138 32.19 -25.28 0.98
C ALA A 138 33.46 -25.62 1.77
N GLU A 139 33.39 -26.29 2.95
CA GLU A 139 34.52 -26.73 3.77
C GLU A 139 35.50 -27.57 2.97
N ASP A 140 34.97 -28.50 2.16
CA ASP A 140 35.79 -29.38 1.30
C ASP A 140 36.58 -28.57 0.25
N LEU A 141 36.00 -27.49 -0.26
CA LEU A 141 36.61 -26.65 -1.29
C LEU A 141 37.66 -25.67 -0.72
N VAL A 142 37.39 -25.09 0.45
CA VAL A 142 38.33 -24.11 1.07
C VAL A 142 39.27 -24.75 2.09
N SER A 143 39.16 -26.07 2.37
CA SER A 143 39.95 -26.79 3.36
C SER A 143 39.93 -26.14 4.77
N THR A 144 38.76 -25.61 5.17
CA THR A 144 38.53 -24.91 6.44
C THR A 144 37.21 -25.39 7.02
N THR A 145 37.13 -25.60 8.33
CA THR A 145 35.89 -25.95 9.03
C THR A 145 35.24 -24.68 9.58
N PHE A 146 33.91 -24.58 9.47
CA PHE A 146 33.16 -23.44 9.96
C PHE A 146 32.47 -23.76 11.31
N PRO A 147 32.61 -22.88 12.32
CA PRO A 147 31.87 -23.02 13.57
C PRO A 147 30.37 -22.80 13.33
N ILE A 148 29.55 -23.24 14.29
CA ILE A 148 28.08 -23.13 14.22
C ILE A 148 27.59 -21.68 14.06
N GLU A 149 28.35 -20.71 14.57
CA GLU A 149 28.06 -19.27 14.44
C GLU A 149 28.04 -18.82 12.97
N GLU A 150 28.92 -19.39 12.15
CA GLU A 150 28.95 -19.12 10.70
C GLU A 150 27.74 -19.74 9.98
N GLU A 151 27.33 -20.95 10.42
CA GLU A 151 26.08 -21.55 9.90
C GLU A 151 24.86 -20.68 10.26
N LEU A 152 24.80 -20.16 11.50
CA LEU A 152 23.71 -19.28 11.92
C LEU A 152 23.74 -17.96 11.17
N PHE A 153 24.91 -17.38 10.94
CA PHE A 153 25.04 -16.16 10.14
C PHE A 153 24.50 -16.38 8.70
N LEU A 154 24.91 -17.45 8.05
CA LEU A 154 24.40 -17.74 6.72
C LEU A 154 22.89 -18.05 6.73
N ALA A 155 22.39 -18.72 7.79
CA ALA A 155 20.97 -19.00 7.97
C ALA A 155 20.12 -17.74 8.08
N MET A 156 20.66 -16.62 8.64
CA MET A 156 19.96 -15.33 8.69
C MET A 156 19.57 -14.87 7.28
N SER A 157 20.44 -15.04 6.29
CA SER A 157 20.17 -14.67 4.90
C SER A 157 18.98 -15.42 4.29
N VAL A 158 18.83 -16.70 4.65
CA VAL A 158 17.74 -17.55 4.17
C VAL A 158 16.44 -17.26 4.94
N ALA A 159 16.52 -17.05 6.26
CA ALA A 159 15.37 -16.75 7.11
C ALA A 159 14.77 -15.36 6.83
N GLY A 160 15.61 -14.38 6.45
CA GLY A 160 15.21 -13.01 6.13
C GLY A 160 15.07 -12.73 4.62
N MET A 161 15.13 -13.73 3.76
CA MET A 161 14.98 -13.53 2.32
C MET A 161 13.58 -13.04 1.94
N ARG A 162 13.35 -12.74 0.66
CA ARG A 162 12.00 -12.50 0.15
C ARG A 162 11.15 -13.76 0.24
N THR A 163 9.85 -13.57 0.43
CA THR A 163 8.88 -14.67 0.43
C THR A 163 9.05 -15.53 -0.83
N PRO A 164 9.13 -16.87 -0.73
CA PRO A 164 9.23 -17.72 -1.89
C PRO A 164 8.02 -17.64 -2.81
N ASP A 165 8.25 -17.44 -4.11
CA ASP A 165 7.17 -17.32 -5.11
C ASP A 165 6.47 -18.65 -5.37
N SER A 166 7.17 -19.80 -5.19
CA SER A 166 6.65 -21.13 -5.49
C SER A 166 5.95 -21.77 -4.29
N ALA A 167 4.89 -22.55 -4.55
CA ALA A 167 4.20 -23.33 -3.52
C ALA A 167 5.15 -24.30 -2.79
N GLN A 168 6.11 -24.92 -3.52
CA GLN A 168 7.11 -25.80 -2.90
C GLN A 168 8.04 -25.02 -1.96
N GLY A 169 8.44 -23.80 -2.35
CA GLY A 169 9.24 -22.92 -1.50
C GLY A 169 8.49 -22.55 -0.22
N ARG A 170 7.21 -22.18 -0.31
CA ARG A 170 6.40 -21.87 0.88
C ARG A 170 6.20 -23.09 1.79
N GLN A 171 6.00 -24.29 1.24
CA GLN A 171 5.92 -25.51 2.05
C GLN A 171 7.22 -25.82 2.82
N LEU A 172 8.37 -25.48 2.26
CA LEU A 172 9.66 -25.66 2.94
C LEU A 172 9.84 -24.69 4.11
N PHE A 173 9.25 -23.50 4.03
CA PHE A 173 9.31 -22.45 5.05
C PHE A 173 7.89 -22.11 5.53
N PRO A 174 7.30 -22.92 6.43
CA PRO A 174 5.98 -22.64 6.96
C PRO A 174 5.96 -21.30 7.72
N ALA A 175 4.80 -20.64 7.72
CA ALA A 175 4.61 -19.46 8.55
C ALA A 175 4.72 -19.83 10.05
N ASP A 176 5.27 -18.91 10.85
CA ASP A 176 5.35 -19.06 12.30
C ASP A 176 3.94 -19.18 12.91
N GLU A 177 3.79 -20.00 13.96
CA GLU A 177 2.47 -20.30 14.57
C GLU A 177 1.74 -19.06 15.11
N GLU A 178 2.46 -18.01 15.48
CA GLU A 178 1.88 -16.77 16.01
C GLU A 178 1.39 -15.81 14.92
N VAL A 179 1.85 -15.98 13.68
CA VAL A 179 1.59 -15.04 12.58
C VAL A 179 0.14 -15.05 12.09
N PRO A 180 -0.58 -16.18 11.99
CA PRO A 180 -2.00 -16.15 11.62
C PRO A 180 -2.83 -15.23 12.53
N GLY A 181 -2.64 -15.31 13.85
CA GLY A 181 -3.32 -14.42 14.80
C GLY A 181 -2.90 -12.94 14.67
N LEU A 182 -1.73 -12.67 14.11
CA LEU A 182 -1.30 -11.31 13.78
C LEU A 182 -2.01 -10.80 12.51
N VAL A 183 -2.19 -11.66 11.51
CA VAL A 183 -2.97 -11.33 10.28
C VAL A 183 -4.40 -10.96 10.63
N ASP A 184 -5.08 -11.79 11.45
CA ASP A 184 -6.45 -11.52 11.90
C ASP A 184 -6.55 -10.16 12.60
N ALA A 185 -5.62 -9.87 13.52
CA ALA A 185 -5.61 -8.60 14.23
C ALA A 185 -5.35 -7.38 13.32
N ILE A 186 -4.54 -7.53 12.28
CA ILE A 186 -4.32 -6.49 11.28
C ILE A 186 -5.63 -6.20 10.54
N PHE A 187 -6.32 -7.23 10.05
CA PHE A 187 -7.56 -7.07 9.29
C PHE A 187 -8.70 -6.52 10.16
N GLU A 188 -8.83 -7.00 11.40
CA GLU A 188 -9.77 -6.43 12.36
C GLU A 188 -9.52 -4.94 12.59
N ARG A 189 -8.27 -4.54 12.80
CA ARG A 189 -7.91 -3.13 13.02
C ARG A 189 -8.15 -2.25 11.78
N ILE A 190 -7.89 -2.76 10.58
CA ILE A 190 -8.21 -2.06 9.33
C ILE A 190 -9.72 -1.88 9.20
N ALA A 191 -10.52 -2.93 9.46
CA ALA A 191 -11.97 -2.86 9.43
C ALA A 191 -12.52 -1.86 10.46
N GLU A 192 -11.97 -1.84 11.67
CA GLU A 192 -12.33 -0.87 12.71
C GLU A 192 -12.05 0.57 12.30
N ILE A 193 -10.84 0.85 11.78
CA ILE A 193 -10.40 2.23 11.50
C ILE A 193 -10.96 2.73 10.17
N MET A 194 -10.92 1.91 9.11
CA MET A 194 -11.27 2.33 7.75
C MET A 194 -12.65 1.87 7.31
N GLN A 195 -13.33 1.01 8.05
CA GLN A 195 -14.59 0.38 7.65
C GLN A 195 -14.48 -0.39 6.33
N ILE A 196 -13.28 -0.86 6.02
CA ILE A 196 -12.99 -1.69 4.85
C ILE A 196 -12.70 -3.10 5.34
N HIS A 197 -13.50 -4.05 4.88
CA HIS A 197 -13.36 -5.46 5.24
C HIS A 197 -12.55 -6.15 4.15
N LEU A 198 -11.45 -6.77 4.52
CA LEU A 198 -10.60 -7.53 3.60
C LEU A 198 -10.95 -9.01 3.72
N ASP A 199 -11.36 -9.64 2.61
CA ASP A 199 -11.48 -11.09 2.52
C ASP A 199 -10.11 -11.67 2.17
N ALA A 200 -9.60 -12.52 3.01
CA ALA A 200 -8.23 -12.95 2.98
C ALA A 200 -8.03 -14.38 2.44
N ASP A 201 -9.08 -15.03 1.98
CA ASP A 201 -9.14 -16.48 1.80
C ASP A 201 -7.96 -17.09 1.01
N GLU A 202 -7.60 -16.54 -0.15
CA GLU A 202 -6.52 -17.10 -0.96
C GLU A 202 -5.14 -16.44 -0.70
N LEU A 203 -5.12 -15.20 -0.25
CA LEU A 203 -3.91 -14.40 -0.06
C LEU A 203 -3.42 -14.37 1.40
N ALA A 204 -4.25 -14.80 2.36
CA ALA A 204 -3.89 -14.80 3.78
C ALA A 204 -2.64 -15.63 4.07
N ASP A 205 -2.54 -16.82 3.47
CA ASP A 205 -1.36 -17.68 3.62
C ASP A 205 -0.10 -17.04 3.07
N GLU A 206 -0.20 -16.37 1.92
CA GLU A 206 0.96 -15.68 1.32
C GLU A 206 1.36 -14.46 2.15
N PHE A 207 0.40 -13.72 2.68
CA PHE A 207 0.63 -12.61 3.57
C PHE A 207 1.25 -13.07 4.91
N ALA A 208 0.77 -14.18 5.49
CA ALA A 208 1.35 -14.77 6.69
C ALA A 208 2.81 -15.19 6.47
N HIS A 209 3.13 -15.79 5.32
CA HIS A 209 4.52 -16.08 4.95
C HIS A 209 5.34 -14.80 4.83
N HIS A 210 4.79 -13.76 4.18
CA HIS A 210 5.47 -12.46 4.10
C HIS A 210 5.80 -11.89 5.47
N LEU A 211 4.83 -11.87 6.39
CA LEU A 211 5.03 -11.39 7.76
C LEU A 211 6.09 -12.22 8.48
N THR A 212 6.12 -13.55 8.31
CA THR A 212 7.16 -14.41 8.88
C THR A 212 8.56 -13.98 8.43
N PHE A 213 8.77 -13.82 7.12
CA PHE A 213 10.06 -13.38 6.59
C PHE A 213 10.39 -11.94 6.99
N MET A 214 9.42 -11.04 7.04
CA MET A 214 9.58 -9.67 7.49
C MET A 214 10.02 -9.62 8.97
N LEU A 215 9.34 -10.34 9.86
CA LEU A 215 9.71 -10.41 11.27
C LEU A 215 11.11 -11.00 11.48
N ASN A 216 11.48 -12.00 10.67
CA ASN A 216 12.84 -12.53 10.68
C ASN A 216 13.87 -11.51 10.20
N ARG A 217 13.59 -10.72 9.17
CA ARG A 217 14.48 -9.62 8.74
C ARG A 217 14.73 -8.64 9.87
N ILE A 218 13.68 -8.21 10.53
CA ILE A 218 13.78 -7.25 11.63
C ILE A 218 14.55 -7.86 12.79
N ARG A 219 14.20 -9.07 13.20
CA ARG A 219 14.83 -9.81 14.31
C ARG A 219 16.33 -10.04 14.08
N PHE A 220 16.68 -10.46 12.89
CA PHE A 220 18.06 -10.78 12.54
C PHE A 220 18.80 -9.63 11.86
N ARG A 221 18.21 -8.44 11.83
CA ARG A 221 18.83 -7.22 11.27
C ARG A 221 19.23 -7.37 9.78
N VAL A 222 18.46 -8.15 9.05
CA VAL A 222 18.64 -8.39 7.63
C VAL A 222 17.99 -7.25 6.86
N THR A 223 18.72 -6.55 6.01
CA THR A 223 18.19 -5.46 5.17
C THR A 223 17.98 -5.92 3.74
N ILE A 224 16.82 -5.60 3.17
CA ILE A 224 16.57 -5.74 1.73
C ILE A 224 16.51 -4.33 1.17
N ASP A 225 17.41 -4.01 0.23
CA ASP A 225 17.36 -2.73 -0.47
C ASP A 225 16.33 -2.80 -1.59
N GLU A 226 15.33 -1.92 -1.53
CA GLU A 226 14.31 -1.77 -2.57
C GLU A 226 14.08 -0.31 -2.87
N GLU A 227 14.77 0.17 -3.88
CA GLU A 227 14.60 1.53 -4.39
C GLU A 227 13.15 1.79 -4.88
N SER A 228 12.48 0.74 -5.39
CA SER A 228 11.09 0.76 -5.86
C SER A 228 10.05 1.06 -4.78
N VAL A 229 10.36 0.78 -3.51
CA VAL A 229 9.41 0.92 -2.40
C VAL A 229 9.14 2.38 -2.02
N ARG A 230 10.09 3.28 -2.28
CA ARG A 230 9.96 4.70 -1.88
C ARG A 230 8.83 5.46 -2.59
N SER A 231 8.49 5.08 -3.82
CA SER A 231 7.43 5.72 -4.58
C SER A 231 6.04 5.12 -4.36
N ILE A 232 5.98 3.91 -3.79
CA ILE A 232 4.75 3.10 -3.69
C ILE A 232 3.65 3.79 -2.86
N ARG A 233 4.01 4.56 -1.83
CA ARG A 233 3.07 5.32 -0.99
C ARG A 233 2.26 6.35 -1.77
N TYR A 234 2.89 6.98 -2.79
CA TYR A 234 2.21 7.98 -3.62
C TYR A 234 1.35 7.33 -4.70
N GLN A 235 1.74 6.14 -5.13
CA GLN A 235 1.01 5.39 -6.14
C GLN A 235 -0.25 4.72 -5.57
N TYR A 236 -0.16 4.20 -4.34
CA TYR A 236 -1.23 3.45 -3.66
C TYR A 236 -1.52 4.01 -2.26
N PRO A 237 -2.09 5.21 -2.15
CA PRO A 237 -2.21 5.90 -0.86
C PRO A 237 -3.15 5.21 0.13
N VAL A 238 -4.23 4.56 -0.33
CA VAL A 238 -5.15 3.80 0.54
C VAL A 238 -4.45 2.55 1.09
N ALA A 239 -3.81 1.77 0.23
CA ALA A 239 -3.04 0.61 0.65
C ALA A 239 -1.89 1.00 1.59
N HIS A 240 -1.28 2.18 1.38
CA HIS A 240 -0.25 2.69 2.29
C HIS A 240 -0.83 3.02 3.67
N ARG A 241 -2.01 3.61 3.74
CA ARG A 241 -2.69 3.84 5.03
C ARG A 241 -2.99 2.53 5.76
N MET A 242 -3.43 1.49 5.04
CA MET A 242 -3.59 0.15 5.62
C MET A 242 -2.26 -0.42 6.12
N ALA A 243 -1.16 -0.20 5.38
CA ALA A 243 0.17 -0.63 5.78
C ALA A 243 0.67 0.08 7.05
N GLU A 244 0.35 1.37 7.23
CA GLU A 244 0.64 2.10 8.48
C GLU A 244 -0.13 1.50 9.66
N ILE A 245 -1.42 1.20 9.49
CA ILE A 245 -2.23 0.52 10.52
C ILE A 245 -1.62 -0.85 10.85
N SER A 246 -1.22 -1.61 9.82
CA SER A 246 -0.57 -2.91 10.00
C SER A 246 0.73 -2.78 10.78
N ARG A 247 1.56 -1.78 10.43
CA ARG A 247 2.80 -1.47 11.17
C ARG A 247 2.51 -1.25 12.64
N ASP A 248 1.53 -0.39 12.95
CA ASP A 248 1.20 -0.06 14.34
C ASP A 248 0.76 -1.31 15.13
N VAL A 249 -0.09 -2.18 14.55
CA VAL A 249 -0.51 -3.46 15.15
C VAL A 249 0.68 -4.40 15.37
N ILE A 250 1.59 -4.50 14.38
CA ILE A 250 2.76 -5.36 14.49
C ILE A 250 3.70 -4.84 15.58
N GLU A 251 3.97 -3.52 15.62
CA GLU A 251 4.81 -2.91 16.65
C GLU A 251 4.22 -3.09 18.05
N GLU A 252 2.89 -2.92 18.21
CA GLU A 252 2.19 -3.14 19.47
C GLU A 252 2.31 -4.58 19.98
N ARG A 253 2.12 -5.57 19.08
CA ARG A 253 2.12 -6.99 19.48
C ARG A 253 3.50 -7.61 19.63
N THR A 254 4.46 -7.17 18.85
CA THR A 254 5.80 -7.78 18.81
C THR A 254 6.87 -6.97 19.54
N GLY A 255 6.64 -5.69 19.77
CA GLY A 255 7.64 -4.75 20.28
C GLY A 255 8.75 -4.40 19.28
N MET A 256 8.66 -4.90 18.03
CA MET A 256 9.64 -4.65 16.98
C MET A 256 9.30 -3.37 16.23
N ARG A 257 10.32 -2.60 15.86
CA ARG A 257 10.16 -1.40 15.03
C ARG A 257 10.17 -1.73 13.55
N ILE A 258 9.15 -1.29 12.84
CA ILE A 258 9.00 -1.52 11.39
C ILE A 258 9.54 -0.32 10.62
N SER A 259 10.44 -0.56 9.68
CA SER A 259 11.02 0.49 8.83
C SER A 259 10.04 0.95 7.74
N ASP A 260 10.32 2.13 7.16
CA ASP A 260 9.55 2.64 6.01
C ASP A 260 9.63 1.70 4.80
N SER A 261 10.76 1.01 4.62
CA SER A 261 10.91 0.02 3.54
C SER A 261 9.99 -1.18 3.73
N GLU A 262 9.90 -1.72 4.95
CA GLU A 262 8.96 -2.81 5.25
C GLU A 262 7.50 -2.35 5.17
N THR A 263 7.18 -1.14 5.62
CA THR A 263 5.85 -0.54 5.44
C THR A 263 5.49 -0.41 3.96
N GLY A 264 6.45 -0.08 3.12
CA GLY A 264 6.24 -0.05 1.68
C GLY A 264 5.96 -1.43 1.07
N LEU A 265 6.60 -2.50 1.56
CA LEU A 265 6.29 -3.88 1.14
C LEU A 265 4.87 -4.28 1.59
N LEU A 266 4.47 -3.95 2.81
CA LEU A 266 3.09 -4.14 3.29
C LEU A 266 2.09 -3.38 2.41
N THR A 267 2.44 -2.18 1.93
CA THR A 267 1.60 -1.42 0.98
C THR A 267 1.33 -2.24 -0.29
N GLY A 268 2.33 -2.92 -0.83
CA GLY A 268 2.16 -3.79 -1.98
C GLY A 268 1.15 -4.91 -1.73
N TYR A 269 1.23 -5.59 -0.59
CA TYR A 269 0.28 -6.64 -0.21
C TYR A 269 -1.14 -6.09 -0.04
N HIS A 270 -1.31 -4.96 0.67
CA HIS A 270 -2.63 -4.35 0.83
C HIS A 270 -3.23 -3.90 -0.50
N GLN A 271 -2.41 -3.45 -1.47
CA GLN A 271 -2.91 -3.15 -2.80
C GLN A 271 -3.43 -4.40 -3.50
N VAL A 272 -2.71 -5.53 -3.39
CA VAL A 272 -3.17 -6.80 -3.97
C VAL A 272 -4.47 -7.27 -3.31
N PHE A 273 -4.63 -7.11 -2.00
CA PHE A 273 -5.91 -7.38 -1.32
C PHE A 273 -7.04 -6.48 -1.85
N LEU A 274 -6.80 -5.18 -1.99
CA LEU A 274 -7.78 -4.26 -2.55
C LEU A 274 -8.15 -4.61 -4.00
N ASP A 275 -7.18 -5.02 -4.82
CA ASP A 275 -7.42 -5.39 -6.21
C ASP A 275 -8.14 -6.75 -6.33
N SER A 276 -7.89 -7.70 -5.43
CA SER A 276 -8.62 -8.98 -5.39
C SER A 276 -10.07 -8.81 -4.95
N HIS A 277 -10.32 -7.89 -4.01
CA HIS A 277 -11.67 -7.47 -3.62
C HIS A 277 -12.39 -6.74 -4.75
N ARG A 278 -11.64 -5.97 -5.54
CA ARG A 278 -12.11 -5.32 -6.77
C ARG A 278 -12.24 -6.31 -7.94
N ALA A 279 -12.30 -7.61 -7.69
CA ALA A 279 -12.80 -8.55 -8.68
C ALA A 279 -14.26 -8.20 -8.96
N CYS A 280 -14.46 -7.02 -9.59
CA CYS A 280 -15.72 -6.52 -10.08
C CYS A 280 -16.36 -7.65 -10.90
N PRO A 281 -17.52 -8.16 -10.51
CA PRO A 281 -18.33 -8.85 -11.49
C PRO A 281 -18.45 -7.86 -12.65
N TYR A 282 -17.96 -8.27 -13.81
CA TYR A 282 -17.99 -7.43 -15.01
C TYR A 282 -19.36 -6.82 -15.15
N LEU A 283 -19.43 -5.48 -15.28
CA LEU A 283 -20.69 -4.80 -15.56
C LEU A 283 -21.32 -5.44 -16.80
N ARG A 284 -22.49 -6.00 -16.63
CA ARG A 284 -23.27 -6.60 -17.73
C ARG A 284 -24.26 -5.57 -18.20
N LEU A 285 -23.98 -4.98 -19.33
CA LEU A 285 -24.77 -3.89 -19.87
C LEU A 285 -25.49 -4.34 -21.13
N ALA A 286 -26.82 -4.21 -21.15
CA ALA A 286 -27.60 -4.40 -22.38
C ALA A 286 -27.72 -3.07 -23.14
N ILE A 287 -27.33 -3.07 -24.41
CA ILE A 287 -27.56 -1.96 -25.34
C ILE A 287 -28.79 -2.31 -26.15
N VAL A 288 -29.86 -1.54 -25.98
CA VAL A 288 -31.10 -1.74 -26.71
C VAL A 288 -31.26 -0.63 -27.76
N THR A 289 -31.51 -1.01 -29.01
CA THR A 289 -31.65 -0.08 -30.15
C THR A 289 -32.82 -0.49 -31.06
N ALA A 290 -33.52 0.48 -31.65
CA ALA A 290 -34.51 0.23 -32.68
C ALA A 290 -33.91 0.22 -34.10
N THR A 291 -32.70 0.81 -34.30
CA THR A 291 -32.07 1.02 -35.61
C THR A 291 -31.03 -0.03 -36.01
N GLY A 292 -30.89 -1.12 -35.23
CA GLY A 292 -30.09 -2.29 -35.60
C GLY A 292 -28.64 -2.29 -35.07
N ARG A 293 -27.92 -3.37 -35.40
CA ARG A 293 -26.62 -3.71 -34.79
C ARG A 293 -25.51 -2.67 -34.96
N VAL A 294 -25.53 -1.89 -36.05
CA VAL A 294 -24.51 -0.85 -36.29
C VAL A 294 -24.59 0.24 -35.24
N SER A 295 -25.80 0.70 -34.90
CA SER A 295 -26.04 1.71 -33.87
C SER A 295 -25.61 1.19 -32.49
N ALA A 296 -25.89 -0.07 -32.16
CA ALA A 296 -25.43 -0.72 -30.94
C ALA A 296 -23.90 -0.78 -30.88
N HIS A 297 -23.22 -1.10 -31.98
CA HIS A 297 -21.75 -1.12 -32.02
C HIS A 297 -21.12 0.27 -31.84
N LEU A 298 -21.70 1.30 -32.49
CA LEU A 298 -21.23 2.67 -32.29
C LEU A 298 -21.42 3.13 -30.85
N MET A 299 -22.57 2.78 -30.26
CA MET A 299 -22.86 3.06 -28.88
C MET A 299 -21.85 2.35 -27.94
N ARG A 300 -21.57 1.06 -28.19
CA ARG A 300 -20.55 0.33 -27.44
C ARG A 300 -19.19 1.02 -27.47
N ILE A 301 -18.72 1.46 -28.63
CA ILE A 301 -17.45 2.18 -28.79
C ILE A 301 -17.42 3.47 -27.93
N GLN A 302 -18.55 4.16 -27.80
CA GLN A 302 -18.63 5.34 -26.94
C GLN A 302 -18.67 4.97 -25.46
N LEU A 303 -19.40 3.91 -25.11
CA LEU A 303 -19.48 3.39 -23.74
C LEU A 303 -18.13 2.82 -23.26
N ASP A 304 -17.37 2.15 -24.13
CA ASP A 304 -16.01 1.63 -23.82
C ASP A 304 -15.01 2.73 -23.42
N LYS A 305 -15.28 4.00 -23.78
CA LYS A 305 -14.44 5.13 -23.37
C LYS A 305 -14.73 5.64 -21.96
N VAL A 306 -15.87 5.23 -21.39
CA VAL A 306 -16.44 5.80 -20.16
C VAL A 306 -16.61 4.73 -19.09
N LEU A 307 -16.85 3.49 -19.49
CA LEU A 307 -17.14 2.37 -18.61
C LEU A 307 -15.86 1.57 -18.26
N PRO A 308 -15.84 0.85 -17.15
CA PRO A 308 -14.70 0.02 -16.74
C PRO A 308 -14.26 -0.99 -17.79
N HIS A 309 -12.95 -1.21 -17.89
CA HIS A 309 -12.42 -2.27 -18.72
C HIS A 309 -12.97 -3.64 -18.29
N GLY A 310 -13.47 -4.41 -19.26
CA GLY A 310 -14.07 -5.72 -18.99
C GLY A 310 -15.61 -5.72 -18.96
N THR A 311 -16.27 -4.55 -19.12
CA THR A 311 -17.73 -4.46 -19.27
C THR A 311 -18.20 -5.43 -20.36
N LYS A 312 -19.17 -6.28 -20.04
CA LYS A 312 -19.79 -7.22 -20.99
C LYS A 312 -21.04 -6.61 -21.59
N TYR A 313 -21.08 -6.57 -22.90
CA TYR A 313 -22.19 -5.97 -23.62
C TYR A 313 -23.09 -7.04 -24.23
N LEU A 314 -24.39 -6.92 -23.98
CA LEU A 314 -25.46 -7.63 -24.68
C LEU A 314 -26.13 -6.64 -25.62
N MET A 315 -26.09 -6.88 -26.94
CA MET A 315 -26.69 -6.00 -27.93
C MET A 315 -28.02 -6.58 -28.39
N LEU A 316 -29.10 -5.84 -28.16
CA LEU A 316 -30.47 -6.27 -28.40
C LEU A 316 -31.22 -5.26 -29.28
N THR A 317 -32.15 -5.76 -30.07
CA THR A 317 -33.22 -4.94 -30.61
C THR A 317 -34.36 -4.83 -29.60
N GLY A 318 -35.25 -3.83 -29.75
CA GLY A 318 -36.37 -3.66 -28.83
C GLY A 318 -37.24 -4.93 -28.66
N ASP A 319 -37.40 -5.70 -29.72
CA ASP A 319 -38.17 -6.96 -29.71
C ASP A 319 -37.46 -8.14 -29.04
N GLU A 320 -36.11 -8.09 -28.92
CA GLU A 320 -35.27 -9.11 -28.24
C GLU A 320 -35.07 -8.82 -26.75
N ALA A 321 -35.45 -7.63 -26.30
CA ALA A 321 -35.26 -7.16 -24.93
C ALA A 321 -36.47 -7.61 -24.06
N ASP A 322 -36.50 -8.89 -23.70
CA ASP A 322 -37.49 -9.45 -22.79
C ASP A 322 -36.93 -9.60 -21.37
N GLU A 323 -37.81 -9.80 -20.37
CA GLU A 323 -37.46 -9.90 -18.97
C GLU A 323 -36.44 -11.03 -18.69
N SER A 324 -36.51 -12.15 -19.41
CA SER A 324 -35.65 -13.30 -19.25
C SER A 324 -34.23 -13.03 -19.75
N THR A 325 -34.11 -12.29 -20.84
CA THR A 325 -32.84 -11.88 -21.45
C THR A 325 -32.16 -10.78 -20.63
N LEU A 326 -32.93 -9.86 -20.07
CA LEU A 326 -32.43 -8.73 -19.27
C LEU A 326 -32.17 -9.09 -17.81
N ALA A 327 -32.76 -10.16 -17.27
CA ALA A 327 -32.58 -10.59 -15.88
C ALA A 327 -31.11 -10.85 -15.47
N ARG A 328 -30.21 -10.99 -16.43
CA ARG A 328 -28.77 -11.20 -16.23
C ARG A 328 -27.93 -9.95 -16.51
N THR A 329 -28.56 -8.80 -16.68
CA THR A 329 -27.88 -7.52 -16.91
C THR A 329 -28.01 -6.61 -15.71
N ASP A 330 -27.00 -5.80 -15.45
CA ASP A 330 -26.95 -4.88 -14.32
C ASP A 330 -27.50 -3.51 -14.70
N LEU A 331 -27.48 -3.19 -15.99
CA LEU A 331 -27.95 -1.92 -16.56
C LEU A 331 -28.41 -2.09 -18.00
N VAL A 332 -29.50 -1.44 -18.34
CA VAL A 332 -29.96 -1.28 -19.73
C VAL A 332 -29.68 0.14 -20.20
N VAL A 333 -29.00 0.28 -21.33
CA VAL A 333 -28.80 1.55 -22.04
C VAL A 333 -29.59 1.51 -23.32
N ALA A 334 -30.61 2.34 -23.44
CA ALA A 334 -31.46 2.43 -24.60
C ALA A 334 -31.08 3.64 -25.48
N THR A 335 -31.08 3.45 -26.81
CA THR A 335 -30.92 4.56 -27.75
C THR A 335 -32.18 5.43 -27.78
N PRO A 336 -32.10 6.69 -28.27
CA PRO A 336 -33.25 7.63 -28.25
C PRO A 336 -34.46 7.18 -29.04
N ASP A 337 -34.26 6.27 -29.97
CA ASP A 337 -35.28 5.72 -30.87
C ASP A 337 -36.06 4.53 -30.26
N VAL A 338 -35.67 4.08 -29.07
CA VAL A 338 -36.38 3.00 -28.36
C VAL A 338 -37.43 3.59 -27.43
N ASP A 339 -38.64 3.08 -27.48
CA ASP A 339 -39.68 3.40 -26.48
C ASP A 339 -39.43 2.53 -25.22
N ILE A 340 -38.83 3.14 -24.21
CA ILE A 340 -38.47 2.46 -22.94
C ILE A 340 -39.71 1.99 -22.17
N THR A 341 -40.89 2.52 -22.43
CA THR A 341 -42.15 2.11 -21.76
C THR A 341 -42.63 0.75 -22.23
N THR A 342 -42.16 0.30 -23.38
CA THR A 342 -42.51 -1.01 -23.97
C THR A 342 -41.54 -2.12 -23.60
N LEU A 343 -40.40 -1.77 -22.96
CA LEU A 343 -39.39 -2.75 -22.56
C LEU A 343 -39.82 -3.49 -21.29
N ALA A 344 -39.76 -4.81 -21.30
CA ALA A 344 -40.02 -5.65 -20.14
C ALA A 344 -38.72 -5.81 -19.30
N VAL A 345 -38.31 -4.76 -18.59
CA VAL A 345 -37.02 -4.69 -17.92
C VAL A 345 -37.04 -5.21 -16.47
N GLY A 346 -38.22 -5.53 -15.90
CA GLY A 346 -38.34 -5.92 -14.50
C GLY A 346 -37.75 -4.83 -13.57
N ASP A 347 -36.87 -5.24 -12.62
CA ASP A 347 -36.18 -4.34 -11.70
C ASP A 347 -34.85 -3.79 -12.24
N VAL A 348 -34.46 -4.12 -13.49
CA VAL A 348 -33.19 -3.68 -14.06
C VAL A 348 -33.27 -2.18 -14.41
N PRO A 349 -32.34 -1.35 -13.92
CA PRO A 349 -32.35 0.07 -14.20
C PRO A 349 -32.13 0.36 -15.69
N VAL A 350 -32.84 1.36 -16.22
CA VAL A 350 -32.77 1.79 -17.64
C VAL A 350 -32.28 3.23 -17.73
N ILE A 351 -31.29 3.45 -18.58
CA ILE A 351 -30.85 4.78 -18.99
C ILE A 351 -31.14 4.95 -20.47
N GLN A 352 -32.07 5.86 -20.82
CA GLN A 352 -32.24 6.29 -22.21
C GLN A 352 -31.26 7.44 -22.48
N LEU A 353 -30.43 7.28 -23.49
CA LEU A 353 -29.48 8.30 -23.94
C LEU A 353 -30.15 9.35 -24.83
N GLY A 354 -29.57 10.56 -24.84
CA GLY A 354 -29.98 11.61 -25.77
C GLY A 354 -29.52 11.34 -27.22
N GLN A 355 -29.95 12.16 -28.18
CA GLN A 355 -29.52 12.06 -29.58
C GLN A 355 -28.00 12.27 -29.76
N VAL A 356 -27.39 13.02 -28.86
CA VAL A 356 -25.93 13.18 -28.78
C VAL A 356 -25.46 12.47 -27.53
N PHE A 357 -24.49 11.59 -27.68
CA PHE A 357 -23.90 10.89 -26.54
C PHE A 357 -23.12 11.87 -25.65
N ASP A 358 -23.59 12.06 -24.42
CA ASP A 358 -22.93 12.85 -23.40
C ASP A 358 -22.40 11.93 -22.29
N PRO A 359 -21.07 11.74 -22.18
CA PRO A 359 -20.46 10.94 -21.12
C PRO A 359 -20.83 11.43 -19.71
N ALA A 360 -20.89 12.74 -19.48
CA ALA A 360 -21.18 13.30 -18.17
C ALA A 360 -22.64 13.03 -17.75
N GLU A 361 -23.59 13.10 -18.69
CA GLU A 361 -24.98 12.74 -18.45
C GLU A 361 -25.13 11.25 -18.09
N LEU A 362 -24.44 10.35 -18.82
CA LEU A 362 -24.46 8.92 -18.52
C LEU A 362 -23.95 8.66 -17.10
N ILE A 363 -22.78 9.18 -16.76
CA ILE A 363 -22.17 9.01 -15.44
C ILE A 363 -23.10 9.56 -14.33
N SER A 364 -23.65 10.75 -14.52
CA SER A 364 -24.58 11.35 -13.56
C SER A 364 -25.85 10.51 -13.37
N ARG A 365 -26.37 9.89 -14.42
CA ARG A 365 -27.53 9.00 -14.33
C ARG A 365 -27.18 7.67 -13.68
N MET A 366 -26.02 7.08 -14.00
CA MET A 366 -25.53 5.85 -13.37
C MET A 366 -25.32 6.04 -11.88
N SER A 367 -24.72 7.16 -11.46
CA SER A 367 -24.51 7.49 -10.05
C SER A 367 -25.82 7.62 -9.26
N ARG A 368 -26.91 8.06 -9.91
CA ARG A 368 -28.23 8.15 -9.26
C ARG A 368 -28.95 6.81 -9.15
N LEU A 369 -28.60 5.84 -9.98
CA LEU A 369 -29.30 4.54 -10.04
C LEU A 369 -28.83 3.56 -8.96
N ASN A 370 -27.84 3.93 -8.14
CA ASN A 370 -27.31 3.09 -7.06
C ASN A 370 -27.14 1.63 -7.54
N LEU A 371 -26.39 1.47 -8.64
CA LEU A 371 -26.09 0.16 -9.21
C LEU A 371 -25.32 -0.64 -8.18
N ARG A 372 -26.00 -1.54 -7.51
CA ARG A 372 -25.51 -2.34 -6.41
C ARG A 372 -24.17 -2.98 -6.79
N GLY A 373 -23.10 -2.54 -6.17
CA GLY A 373 -21.81 -3.25 -6.08
C GLY A 373 -21.00 -3.48 -7.35
N HIS A 374 -21.34 -2.89 -8.52
CA HIS A 374 -20.81 -3.38 -9.79
C HIS A 374 -20.10 -2.34 -10.66
N VAL A 375 -19.94 -1.11 -10.19
CA VAL A 375 -19.30 -0.07 -11.02
C VAL A 375 -18.19 0.60 -10.23
N ASP A 376 -16.99 0.06 -10.32
CA ASP A 376 -15.79 0.88 -10.19
C ASP A 376 -15.79 1.80 -11.43
N LEU A 377 -16.46 2.93 -11.28
CA LEU A 377 -16.39 4.02 -12.24
C LEU A 377 -14.97 4.57 -12.18
N GLN A 378 -14.04 3.94 -12.86
CA GLN A 378 -12.84 4.63 -13.30
C GLN A 378 -13.33 5.75 -14.21
N LEU A 379 -13.64 6.88 -13.59
CA LEU A 379 -14.04 8.11 -14.22
C LEU A 379 -12.85 8.63 -15.05
N THR A 380 -12.58 7.98 -16.18
CA THR A 380 -11.58 8.38 -17.17
C THR A 380 -12.11 9.54 -18.03
N GLY A 381 -12.66 10.54 -17.37
CA GLY A 381 -13.13 11.76 -18.04
C GLY A 381 -12.96 12.95 -17.11
N ALA A 382 -12.49 14.04 -17.63
CA ALA A 382 -11.97 15.25 -16.99
C ALA A 382 -12.85 15.94 -15.93
N ASN A 383 -13.91 15.34 -15.37
CA ASN A 383 -14.90 16.05 -14.55
C ASN A 383 -15.59 15.21 -13.46
N SER A 384 -14.91 14.29 -12.77
CA SER A 384 -15.66 13.48 -11.82
C SER A 384 -14.93 13.13 -10.53
N SER A 385 -15.05 14.02 -9.56
CA SER A 385 -14.80 13.72 -8.16
C SER A 385 -15.99 12.96 -7.59
N LEU A 386 -15.77 11.75 -7.05
CA LEU A 386 -16.79 10.97 -6.36
C LEU A 386 -17.31 11.75 -5.13
N LEU A 387 -16.43 12.41 -4.40
CA LEU A 387 -16.79 13.31 -3.30
C LEU A 387 -17.81 14.36 -3.73
N MET A 388 -17.57 15.00 -4.89
CA MET A 388 -18.50 16.02 -5.40
C MET A 388 -19.81 15.42 -5.91
N SER A 389 -19.80 14.19 -6.39
CA SER A 389 -21.04 13.51 -6.81
C SER A 389 -21.94 13.13 -5.62
N MET A 390 -21.34 12.91 -4.44
CA MET A 390 -22.04 12.54 -3.21
C MET A 390 -22.41 13.74 -2.33
N LEU A 391 -21.73 14.87 -2.51
CA LEU A 391 -21.97 16.09 -1.77
C LEU A 391 -23.10 16.90 -2.40
N SER A 392 -24.02 17.40 -1.58
CA SER A 392 -25.06 18.33 -2.03
C SER A 392 -24.87 19.72 -1.42
N PRO A 393 -25.40 20.81 -2.07
CA PRO A 393 -25.21 22.18 -1.60
C PRO A 393 -25.67 22.42 -0.15
N ASP A 394 -26.73 21.73 0.25
CA ASP A 394 -27.32 21.77 1.60
C ASP A 394 -26.49 21.03 2.67
N ARG A 395 -25.41 20.37 2.29
CA ARG A 395 -24.49 19.65 3.20
C ARG A 395 -23.06 20.22 3.16
N PHE A 396 -22.94 21.44 2.67
CA PHE A 396 -21.70 22.21 2.67
C PHE A 396 -21.76 23.33 3.74
N MET A 397 -20.67 23.53 4.48
CA MET A 397 -20.55 24.55 5.51
C MET A 397 -19.19 25.25 5.48
N ALA A 398 -19.19 26.57 5.44
CA ALA A 398 -17.97 27.35 5.62
C ALA A 398 -17.81 27.72 7.10
N MET A 399 -16.72 27.29 7.72
CA MET A 399 -16.44 27.53 9.13
C MET A 399 -15.72 28.88 9.34
N PRO A 400 -15.85 29.50 10.54
CA PRO A 400 -15.02 30.63 10.93
C PRO A 400 -13.53 30.28 10.92
N ALA A 401 -12.68 31.26 10.62
CA ALA A 401 -11.23 31.07 10.68
C ALA A 401 -10.79 30.67 12.10
N GLY A 402 -9.94 29.67 12.19
CA GLY A 402 -9.40 29.15 13.45
C GLY A 402 -10.26 28.10 14.14
N THR A 403 -11.40 27.71 13.57
CA THR A 403 -12.16 26.53 14.05
C THR A 403 -11.26 25.30 14.07
N ASP A 404 -11.27 24.56 15.16
CA ASP A 404 -10.54 23.29 15.24
C ASP A 404 -11.31 22.17 14.52
N TYR A 405 -10.60 21.07 14.25
CA TYR A 405 -11.14 19.93 13.54
C TYR A 405 -12.40 19.35 14.18
N TRP A 406 -12.35 19.17 15.52
CA TRP A 406 -13.45 18.52 16.21
C TRP A 406 -14.69 19.41 16.32
N SER A 407 -14.52 20.70 16.57
CA SER A 407 -15.60 21.67 16.55
C SER A 407 -16.30 21.76 15.18
N ALA A 408 -15.54 21.65 14.09
CA ALA A 408 -16.12 21.58 12.76
C ALA A 408 -16.92 20.27 12.54
N THR A 409 -16.42 19.15 13.05
CA THR A 409 -17.12 17.86 13.01
C THR A 409 -18.43 17.92 13.79
N GLU A 410 -18.42 18.45 15.02
CA GLU A 410 -19.63 18.62 15.84
C GLU A 410 -20.68 19.50 15.16
N ALA A 411 -20.26 20.59 14.51
CA ALA A 411 -21.16 21.47 13.78
C ALA A 411 -21.81 20.75 12.58
N LEU A 412 -21.04 19.96 11.81
CA LEU A 412 -21.59 19.16 10.72
C LEU A 412 -22.57 18.10 11.23
N VAL A 413 -22.23 17.39 12.32
CA VAL A 413 -23.14 16.40 12.92
C VAL A 413 -24.44 17.04 13.40
N ALA A 414 -24.36 18.16 14.12
CA ALA A 414 -25.54 18.89 14.58
C ALA A 414 -26.45 19.28 13.41
N TYR A 415 -25.84 19.72 12.31
CA TYR A 415 -26.58 20.05 11.09
C TYR A 415 -27.25 18.81 10.46
N LEU A 416 -26.57 17.68 10.39
CA LEU A 416 -27.15 16.44 9.88
C LEU A 416 -28.28 15.87 10.76
N ILE A 417 -28.20 16.08 12.11
CA ILE A 417 -29.28 15.75 13.04
C ILE A 417 -30.52 16.62 12.76
N ASP A 418 -30.33 17.91 12.57
CA ASP A 418 -31.43 18.85 12.23
C ASP A 418 -32.13 18.47 10.92
N GLN A 419 -31.37 17.94 9.97
CA GLN A 419 -31.88 17.39 8.70
C GLN A 419 -32.53 16.01 8.84
N GLY A 420 -32.42 15.36 9.99
CA GLY A 420 -32.93 13.99 10.21
C GLY A 420 -32.16 12.91 9.46
N LEU A 421 -30.91 13.17 9.07
CA LEU A 421 -30.07 12.24 8.33
C LEU A 421 -29.26 11.33 9.25
N VAL A 422 -28.97 11.77 10.47
CA VAL A 422 -28.31 11.00 11.52
C VAL A 422 -29.01 11.29 12.86
N ASP A 423 -28.82 10.43 13.84
CA ASP A 423 -29.33 10.61 15.20
C ASP A 423 -28.25 11.13 16.17
N GLU A 424 -28.65 11.40 17.43
CA GLU A 424 -27.73 11.90 18.47
C GLU A 424 -26.62 10.90 18.82
N SER A 425 -26.82 9.60 18.58
CA SER A 425 -25.83 8.54 18.88
C SER A 425 -24.65 8.58 17.92
N PHE A 426 -24.83 9.14 16.72
CA PHE A 426 -23.81 9.24 15.70
C PHE A 426 -22.56 10.01 16.16
N LEU A 427 -22.76 11.12 16.89
CA LEU A 427 -21.63 11.89 17.45
C LEU A 427 -20.86 11.08 18.50
N ALA A 428 -21.57 10.29 19.34
CA ALA A 428 -20.93 9.45 20.35
C ALA A 428 -20.08 8.35 19.69
N THR A 429 -20.59 7.75 18.61
CA THR A 429 -19.86 6.76 17.80
C THR A 429 -18.59 7.37 17.18
N LEU A 430 -18.68 8.55 16.58
CA LEU A 430 -17.52 9.25 16.03
C LEU A 430 -16.47 9.57 17.10
N ARG A 431 -16.90 9.99 18.32
CA ARG A 431 -15.96 10.25 19.42
C ARG A 431 -15.25 8.99 19.90
N ALA A 432 -15.96 7.88 20.01
CA ALA A 432 -15.36 6.61 20.39
C ALA A 432 -14.25 6.23 19.39
N ARG A 433 -14.53 6.33 18.11
CA ARG A 433 -13.58 6.02 17.04
C ARG A 433 -12.38 6.98 16.99
N GLU A 434 -12.59 8.29 17.15
CA GLU A 434 -11.51 9.27 17.21
C GLU A 434 -10.55 9.01 18.38
N ASN A 435 -11.06 8.48 19.50
CA ASN A 435 -10.24 8.11 20.66
C ASN A 435 -9.40 6.85 20.41
N GLU A 436 -9.85 5.96 19.54
CA GLU A 436 -9.12 4.75 19.14
C GLU A 436 -8.05 5.06 18.10
N ALA A 437 -8.41 5.83 17.09
CA ALA A 437 -7.49 6.29 16.05
C ALA A 437 -7.97 7.62 15.47
N THR A 438 -7.08 8.60 15.38
CA THR A 438 -7.45 9.90 14.81
C THR A 438 -7.86 9.76 13.35
N MET A 439 -8.99 10.38 13.02
CA MET A 439 -9.50 10.49 11.65
C MET A 439 -9.06 11.79 10.96
N LEU A 440 -8.03 12.44 11.48
CA LEU A 440 -7.39 13.61 10.90
C LEU A 440 -6.16 13.17 10.08
N LEU A 441 -6.26 13.23 8.77
CA LEU A 441 -5.22 12.81 7.83
C LEU A 441 -4.18 13.94 7.66
N ASP A 442 -2.90 13.61 7.88
CA ASP A 442 -1.74 14.52 7.80
C ASP A 442 -1.88 15.84 8.56
N GLY A 443 -2.80 15.90 9.53
CA GLY A 443 -3.12 17.14 10.24
C GLY A 443 -3.85 18.18 9.39
N LEU A 444 -4.25 17.87 8.15
CA LEU A 444 -4.76 18.80 7.15
C LEU A 444 -6.21 18.56 6.75
N VAL A 445 -6.63 17.29 6.65
CA VAL A 445 -7.99 16.91 6.23
C VAL A 445 -8.63 16.01 7.26
N GLY A 446 -9.74 16.44 7.84
CA GLY A 446 -10.58 15.60 8.70
C GLY A 446 -11.44 14.68 7.85
N PHE A 447 -11.47 13.39 8.20
CA PHE A 447 -12.37 12.43 7.59
C PHE A 447 -13.10 11.58 8.66
N PRO A 448 -13.89 12.24 9.55
CA PRO A 448 -14.73 11.50 10.49
C PRO A 448 -15.80 10.73 9.74
N HIS A 449 -15.86 9.41 10.00
CA HIS A 449 -16.85 8.53 9.39
C HIS A 449 -17.28 7.43 10.35
N ALA A 450 -18.54 7.04 10.27
CA ALA A 450 -19.11 5.95 11.07
C ALA A 450 -20.35 5.37 10.39
N THR A 451 -20.77 4.17 10.83
CA THR A 451 -22.01 3.55 10.39
C THR A 451 -23.23 4.27 10.94
N ILE A 452 -24.26 4.39 10.10
CA ILE A 452 -25.58 4.90 10.48
C ILE A 452 -26.54 3.70 10.49
N PRO A 453 -27.04 3.27 11.66
CA PRO A 453 -27.97 2.15 11.74
C PRO A 453 -29.23 2.41 10.90
N GLY A 454 -29.59 1.44 10.05
CA GLY A 454 -30.79 1.52 9.22
C GLY A 454 -30.73 2.50 8.04
N ALA A 455 -29.60 3.17 7.78
CA ALA A 455 -29.46 4.01 6.60
C ALA A 455 -29.47 3.17 5.31
N GLU A 456 -30.07 3.74 4.25
CA GLU A 456 -30.09 3.11 2.92
C GLU A 456 -29.01 3.66 1.99
N ARG A 457 -28.43 4.82 2.33
CA ARG A 457 -27.49 5.56 1.47
C ARG A 457 -26.40 6.20 2.30
N ILE A 458 -25.24 6.39 1.66
CA ILE A 458 -24.16 7.20 2.23
C ILE A 458 -24.62 8.66 2.37
N VAL A 459 -24.29 9.24 3.52
CA VAL A 459 -24.45 10.66 3.80
C VAL A 459 -23.07 11.31 3.84
N LEU A 460 -22.78 12.23 2.93
CA LEU A 460 -21.54 13.00 2.91
C LEU A 460 -21.85 14.48 3.17
N ALA A 461 -21.12 15.09 4.12
CA ALA A 461 -21.13 16.52 4.39
C ALA A 461 -19.69 17.05 4.39
N MET A 462 -19.52 18.33 4.07
CA MET A 462 -18.21 18.96 3.97
C MET A 462 -18.17 20.29 4.68
N ALA A 463 -17.06 20.55 5.39
CA ALA A 463 -16.76 21.86 5.92
C ALA A 463 -15.41 22.37 5.42
N THR A 464 -15.33 23.67 5.07
CA THR A 464 -14.08 24.38 4.82
C THR A 464 -13.70 25.22 6.03
N ILE A 465 -12.40 25.27 6.37
CA ILE A 465 -11.88 26.02 7.52
C ILE A 465 -10.76 26.94 7.02
N PRO A 466 -10.99 28.26 6.93
CA PRO A 466 -9.98 29.19 6.44
C PRO A 466 -8.73 29.18 7.31
N ARG A 467 -7.56 28.89 6.70
CA ARG A 467 -6.24 28.92 7.35
C ARG A 467 -5.20 29.50 6.41
N ARG A 468 -4.17 30.14 6.99
CA ARG A 468 -2.98 30.54 6.23
C ARG A 468 -2.10 29.30 5.99
N PRO A 469 -1.27 29.29 4.92
CA PRO A 469 -0.42 28.14 4.59
C PRO A 469 0.46 27.66 5.75
N GLU A 470 0.99 28.56 6.56
CA GLU A 470 1.89 28.26 7.68
C GLU A 470 1.17 27.83 8.97
N GLN A 471 -0.16 27.95 9.02
CA GLN A 471 -0.93 27.60 10.21
C GLN A 471 -1.23 26.11 10.25
N PRO A 472 -0.92 25.41 11.35
CA PRO A 472 -1.27 23.99 11.50
C PRO A 472 -2.78 23.80 11.70
N GLY A 473 -3.27 22.61 11.38
CA GLY A 473 -4.62 22.15 11.62
C GLY A 473 -5.44 21.95 10.36
N ALA A 474 -6.60 21.31 10.53
CA ALA A 474 -7.50 20.95 9.44
C ALA A 474 -7.92 22.16 8.61
N ARG A 475 -7.94 21.97 7.30
CA ARG A 475 -8.40 22.94 6.30
C ARG A 475 -9.75 22.57 5.72
N VAL A 476 -10.03 21.27 5.71
CA VAL A 476 -11.28 20.71 5.19
C VAL A 476 -11.68 19.54 6.09
N VAL A 477 -12.96 19.36 6.31
CA VAL A 477 -13.52 18.18 6.98
C VAL A 477 -14.57 17.56 6.07
N PHE A 478 -14.41 16.27 5.77
CA PHE A 478 -15.41 15.45 5.10
C PHE A 478 -16.02 14.51 6.14
N LEU A 479 -17.27 14.74 6.50
CA LEU A 479 -18.01 13.88 7.43
C LEU A 479 -18.83 12.88 6.64
N MET A 480 -18.65 11.58 6.90
CA MET A 480 -19.37 10.52 6.17
C MET A 480 -20.11 9.58 7.11
N GLY A 481 -21.38 9.37 6.82
CA GLY A 481 -22.19 8.32 7.39
C GLY A 481 -22.36 7.18 6.39
N VAL A 482 -22.08 5.95 6.83
CA VAL A 482 -22.08 4.74 6.00
C VAL A 482 -23.27 3.85 6.40
N PRO A 483 -23.99 3.22 5.45
CA PRO A 483 -25.04 2.27 5.77
C PRO A 483 -24.55 1.05 6.57
N ASP A 484 -25.31 0.63 7.57
CA ASP A 484 -25.06 -0.59 8.34
C ASP A 484 -25.76 -1.78 7.67
N LYS A 485 -25.27 -2.22 6.52
CA LYS A 485 -25.81 -3.38 5.79
C LYS A 485 -24.68 -4.31 5.39
N ALA A 486 -24.90 -5.63 5.59
CA ALA A 486 -23.97 -6.68 5.17
C ALA A 486 -23.70 -6.70 3.65
N ASP A 487 -24.57 -6.08 2.86
CA ASP A 487 -24.45 -5.99 1.38
C ASP A 487 -23.85 -4.64 0.92
N TYR A 488 -23.26 -3.85 1.84
CA TYR A 488 -22.64 -2.59 1.48
C TYR A 488 -21.30 -2.84 0.79
N ASP A 489 -21.11 -2.22 -0.38
CA ASP A 489 -19.87 -2.35 -1.15
C ASP A 489 -18.82 -1.36 -0.65
N ASP A 490 -17.78 -1.89 -0.01
CA ASP A 490 -16.66 -1.11 0.54
C ASP A 490 -15.82 -0.41 -0.53
N THR A 491 -15.98 -0.74 -1.82
CA THR A 491 -15.20 -0.13 -2.92
C THR A 491 -15.45 1.38 -3.02
N ILE A 492 -16.64 1.84 -2.65
CA ILE A 492 -16.96 3.27 -2.60
C ILE A 492 -16.09 3.96 -1.53
N LEU A 493 -15.94 3.34 -0.36
CA LEU A 493 -15.08 3.85 0.71
C LEU A 493 -13.62 3.93 0.26
N VAL A 494 -13.12 2.88 -0.38
CA VAL A 494 -11.75 2.87 -0.91
C VAL A 494 -11.53 4.03 -1.89
N THR A 495 -12.49 4.27 -2.78
CA THR A 495 -12.42 5.38 -3.76
C THR A 495 -12.50 6.74 -3.08
N VAL A 496 -13.35 6.90 -2.07
CA VAL A 496 -13.46 8.14 -1.26
C VAL A 496 -12.14 8.39 -0.51
N TYR A 497 -11.58 7.36 0.13
CA TYR A 497 -10.29 7.46 0.80
C TYR A 497 -9.17 7.87 -0.17
N ASP A 498 -9.10 7.23 -1.35
CA ASP A 498 -8.09 7.55 -2.36
C ASP A 498 -8.18 9.04 -2.77
N GLU A 499 -9.40 9.52 -3.01
CA GLU A 499 -9.62 10.91 -3.39
C GLU A 499 -9.25 11.89 -2.26
N ILE A 500 -9.61 11.59 -1.01
CA ILE A 500 -9.29 12.41 0.17
C ILE A 500 -7.77 12.41 0.43
N ILE A 501 -7.12 11.25 0.39
CA ILE A 501 -5.67 11.17 0.63
C ILE A 501 -4.90 11.89 -0.49
N ARG A 502 -5.36 11.84 -1.73
CA ARG A 502 -4.77 12.65 -2.82
C ARG A 502 -4.90 14.15 -2.57
N LEU A 503 -5.96 14.59 -1.88
CA LEU A 503 -6.09 16.00 -1.46
C LEU A 503 -5.03 16.37 -0.42
N THR A 504 -4.68 15.49 0.53
CA THR A 504 -3.62 15.79 1.52
C THR A 504 -2.25 15.96 0.86
N ASN A 505 -2.01 15.30 -0.27
CA ASN A 505 -0.79 15.41 -1.05
C ASN A 505 -0.71 16.65 -1.97
N ASP A 506 -1.75 17.51 -1.97
CA ASP A 506 -1.80 18.77 -2.73
C ASP A 506 -2.07 19.97 -1.80
N PRO A 507 -1.03 20.47 -1.12
CA PRO A 507 -1.18 21.58 -0.17
C PRO A 507 -1.73 22.88 -0.79
N ASP A 508 -1.41 23.15 -2.06
CA ASP A 508 -1.87 24.35 -2.76
C ASP A 508 -3.37 24.29 -3.01
N LEU A 509 -3.87 23.13 -3.42
CA LEU A 509 -5.30 22.91 -3.58
C LEU A 509 -6.04 22.99 -2.24
N LEU A 510 -5.52 22.36 -1.19
CA LEU A 510 -6.12 22.43 0.16
C LEU A 510 -6.17 23.85 0.68
N ASN A 511 -5.12 24.64 0.48
CA ASN A 511 -5.10 26.04 0.85
C ASN A 511 -6.18 26.83 0.10
N ARG A 512 -6.36 26.60 -1.20
CA ARG A 512 -7.42 27.21 -2.00
C ARG A 512 -8.80 26.77 -1.54
N LEU A 513 -9.03 25.46 -1.36
CA LEU A 513 -10.30 24.90 -0.86
C LEU A 513 -10.68 25.50 0.49
N SER A 514 -9.72 25.65 1.41
CA SER A 514 -9.98 26.17 2.75
C SER A 514 -10.54 27.60 2.76
N GLN A 515 -10.29 28.39 1.71
CA GLN A 515 -10.74 29.77 1.61
C GLN A 515 -12.13 29.92 0.96
N LEU A 516 -12.67 28.84 0.42
CA LEU A 516 -13.95 28.88 -0.28
C LEU A 516 -15.11 28.85 0.71
N THR A 517 -16.11 29.69 0.44
CA THR A 517 -17.29 29.87 1.30
C THR A 517 -18.60 29.46 0.64
N SER A 518 -18.56 29.05 -0.64
CA SER A 518 -19.73 28.55 -1.37
C SER A 518 -19.49 27.14 -1.91
N TYR A 519 -20.54 26.34 -1.96
CA TYR A 519 -20.51 25.01 -2.57
C TYR A 519 -20.15 25.07 -4.05
N GLU A 520 -20.69 26.04 -4.78
CA GLU A 520 -20.46 26.21 -6.21
C GLU A 520 -18.97 26.41 -6.51
N ASP A 521 -18.27 27.23 -5.74
CA ASP A 521 -16.84 27.48 -5.92
C ASP A 521 -16.01 26.22 -5.62
N VAL A 522 -16.40 25.46 -4.57
CA VAL A 522 -15.78 24.15 -4.25
C VAL A 522 -15.99 23.17 -5.39
N PHE A 523 -17.24 23.06 -5.87
CA PHE A 523 -17.58 22.19 -6.99
C PHE A 523 -16.74 22.49 -8.23
N TRP A 524 -16.67 23.76 -8.64
CA TRP A 524 -15.87 24.17 -9.80
C TRP A 524 -14.37 23.93 -9.61
N LEU A 525 -13.84 24.18 -8.42
CA LEU A 525 -12.43 23.94 -8.13
C LEU A 525 -12.10 22.45 -8.19
N MET A 526 -12.95 21.59 -7.66
CA MET A 526 -12.76 20.14 -7.68
C MET A 526 -13.02 19.53 -9.07
N ALA A 527 -14.02 20.02 -9.80
CA ALA A 527 -14.39 19.53 -11.14
C ALA A 527 -13.40 19.96 -12.24
N SER A 528 -12.63 21.03 -12.03
CA SER A 528 -11.67 21.55 -13.02
C SER A 528 -10.35 20.77 -13.06
N ARG A 529 -10.18 19.73 -12.25
CA ARG A 529 -8.94 18.96 -12.21
C ARG A 529 -8.83 18.02 -13.41
N PRO A 530 -7.73 18.07 -14.18
CA PRO A 530 -7.35 16.94 -15.02
C PRO A 530 -6.97 15.78 -14.08
N CYS A 531 -7.58 14.61 -14.25
CA CYS A 531 -7.06 13.35 -13.71
C CYS A 531 -5.70 13.09 -14.40
N ASN A 532 -4.63 13.61 -13.83
CA ASN A 532 -3.28 13.25 -14.24
C ASN A 532 -2.72 12.34 -13.15
N PRO A 533 -2.41 11.07 -13.43
CA PRO A 533 -1.46 10.35 -12.60
C PRO A 533 -0.12 11.05 -12.80
N VAL A 534 0.25 11.95 -11.88
CA VAL A 534 1.57 12.56 -11.87
C VAL A 534 2.57 11.46 -11.58
N CYS A 535 3.21 10.98 -12.64
CA CYS A 535 4.51 10.36 -12.53
C CYS A 535 5.47 11.47 -12.06
N PRO A 536 6.14 11.36 -10.91
CA PRO A 536 7.17 12.31 -10.54
C PRO A 536 8.48 11.88 -11.21
N GLU A 537 8.61 12.14 -12.50
CA GLU A 537 9.90 12.24 -13.14
C GLU A 537 10.15 13.71 -13.44
N GLU A 538 11.32 14.19 -12.98
CA GLU A 538 11.95 15.50 -13.18
C GLU A 538 11.62 16.60 -12.14
N ARG A 539 12.29 16.50 -10.97
CA ARG A 539 13.07 17.64 -10.40
C ARG A 539 14.16 17.17 -9.46
#